data_16c68ada6c2ca5e209d919aaa6b6e2fd
#
_entry.id   16c68ada6c2ca5e209d919aaa6b6e2fd
#
_cell.length_a   1.000
_cell.length_b   1.000
_cell.length_c   1.000
_cell.angle_alpha   90.00
_cell.angle_beta   90.00
_cell.angle_gamma   90.00
#
_symmetry.space_group_name_H-M   'P 1'
#
loop_
_entity.id
_entity.type
_entity.pdbx_description
1 polymer ?
#
loop_
_entity_poly.entity_id
_entity_poly.type
_entity_poly.pdbx_seq_one_letter_code
_entity_poly.pdbx_strand_id
1 'polypeptide(L)'
;RNKQIKSGEVKQEALWRDAWRELKKPIVIYYMLVFSGFWFLFNALFDVLPIHISEWVDTSVIVTSLFGSEGTSNGILQFWLGLNNEGTKVMPEGMLNLNAGLIMTCCFIVAALTAKYRITTAMFVGCLLSILAFVFIGAFHAAWFIVLAIAMFSIGEMMISPKKNEFMGNIAPEGKKAMYLGFVMLPQGIGWGLEGYFGPKLYEIYASKELFSRDLLLERGMNSTEVSAIPQGEAFTTLVSYTGESAQELTQLLYHSHNIGMAWYIIAAIGTISAVGIFIYGKWLLTLQRAQQAA
;
A
#
# COMPACT_ATOMS: atom_id res chain seq x y z
N ARG A 1 31.22 -17.40 -19.71
CA ARG A 1 29.88 -17.82 -19.20
C ARG A 1 28.79 -17.60 -20.26
N ASN A 2 28.68 -16.42 -20.87
CA ASN A 2 27.69 -16.14 -21.93
C ASN A 2 27.87 -16.99 -23.19
N LYS A 3 29.12 -17.36 -23.55
CA LYS A 3 29.39 -18.30 -24.64
C LYS A 3 28.94 -19.73 -24.29
N GLN A 4 29.15 -20.18 -23.06
CA GLN A 4 28.74 -21.50 -22.58
C GLN A 4 27.21 -21.64 -22.46
N ILE A 5 26.53 -20.57 -22.06
CA ILE A 5 25.05 -20.54 -22.05
C ILE A 5 24.49 -20.65 -23.49
N LYS A 6 25.15 -19.97 -24.46
CA LYS A 6 24.77 -20.06 -25.89
C LYS A 6 25.06 -21.43 -26.53
N SER A 7 26.03 -22.19 -25.99
CA SER A 7 26.36 -23.55 -26.47
C SER A 7 25.49 -24.65 -25.81
N GLY A 8 24.57 -24.30 -24.89
CA GLY A 8 23.73 -25.28 -24.19
C GLY A 8 24.46 -26.14 -23.15
N GLU A 9 25.76 -25.89 -22.92
CA GLU A 9 26.59 -26.69 -21.99
C GLU A 9 26.34 -26.40 -20.51
N VAL A 10 25.69 -25.23 -20.19
CA VAL A 10 25.28 -24.93 -18.83
C VAL A 10 23.87 -25.44 -18.61
N LYS A 11 23.73 -26.57 -17.92
CA LYS A 11 22.46 -27.16 -17.56
C LYS A 11 21.65 -26.16 -16.70
N GLN A 12 20.38 -25.99 -17.01
CA GLN A 12 19.42 -25.14 -16.27
C GLN A 12 19.40 -25.45 -14.75
N GLU A 13 19.62 -26.72 -14.39
CA GLU A 13 19.79 -27.18 -13.00
C GLU A 13 20.95 -26.53 -12.25
N ALA A 14 22.03 -26.16 -12.95
CA ALA A 14 23.16 -25.47 -12.35
C ALA A 14 22.83 -24.01 -12.00
N LEU A 15 21.99 -23.35 -12.80
CA LEU A 15 21.52 -21.99 -12.54
C LEU A 15 20.58 -21.92 -11.33
N TRP A 16 19.66 -22.87 -11.21
CA TRP A 16 18.76 -22.96 -10.07
C TRP A 16 19.51 -23.23 -8.76
N ARG A 17 20.46 -24.13 -8.77
CA ARG A 17 21.32 -24.40 -7.61
C ARG A 17 22.14 -23.19 -7.19
N ASP A 18 22.65 -22.47 -8.14
CA ASP A 18 23.41 -21.23 -7.91
C ASP A 18 22.50 -20.15 -7.31
N ALA A 19 21.29 -19.95 -7.87
CA ALA A 19 20.32 -19.01 -7.36
C ALA A 19 19.88 -19.36 -5.93
N TRP A 20 19.57 -20.62 -5.68
CA TRP A 20 19.17 -21.10 -4.34
C TRP A 20 20.28 -20.91 -3.29
N ARG A 21 21.55 -21.09 -3.67
CA ARG A 21 22.70 -20.85 -2.79
C ARG A 21 22.84 -19.36 -2.47
N GLU A 22 22.64 -18.48 -3.46
CA GLU A 22 22.71 -17.03 -3.26
C GLU A 22 21.54 -16.52 -2.42
N LEU A 23 20.32 -17.04 -2.64
CA LEU A 23 19.14 -16.71 -1.84
C LEU A 23 19.31 -17.03 -0.34
N LYS A 24 20.03 -18.08 0.00
CA LYS A 24 20.30 -18.47 1.39
C LYS A 24 21.32 -17.58 2.11
N LYS A 25 21.94 -16.65 1.42
CA LYS A 25 22.88 -15.72 2.06
C LYS A 25 22.14 -14.80 3.05
N PRO A 26 22.64 -14.62 4.28
CA PRO A 26 21.96 -13.78 5.29
C PRO A 26 21.58 -12.39 4.77
N ILE A 27 22.45 -11.76 3.99
CA ILE A 27 22.21 -10.44 3.42
C ILE A 27 20.96 -10.40 2.51
N VAL A 28 20.69 -11.48 1.77
CA VAL A 28 19.52 -11.59 0.89
C VAL A 28 18.27 -11.95 1.69
N ILE A 29 18.38 -12.86 2.65
CA ILE A 29 17.27 -13.26 3.53
C ILE A 29 16.77 -12.05 4.34
N TYR A 30 17.66 -11.29 4.95
CA TYR A 30 17.30 -10.08 5.69
C TYR A 30 16.64 -9.05 4.79
N TYR A 31 17.17 -8.85 3.57
CA TYR A 31 16.52 -7.99 2.58
C TYR A 31 15.09 -8.44 2.30
N MET A 32 14.86 -9.73 2.02
CA MET A 32 13.54 -10.26 1.72
C MET A 32 12.55 -10.03 2.89
N LEU A 33 12.95 -10.40 4.11
CA LEU A 33 12.09 -10.29 5.29
C LEU A 33 11.76 -8.82 5.63
N VAL A 34 12.77 -7.96 5.58
CA VAL A 34 12.61 -6.57 6.00
C VAL A 34 11.79 -5.78 5.00
N PHE A 35 11.97 -6.00 3.69
CA PHE A 35 11.24 -5.27 2.67
C PHE A 35 9.85 -5.84 2.35
N SER A 36 9.54 -7.07 2.76
CA SER A 36 8.19 -7.61 2.59
C SER A 36 7.11 -6.81 3.33
N GLY A 37 7.45 -6.22 4.49
CA GLY A 37 6.52 -5.36 5.22
C GLY A 37 6.20 -4.04 4.51
N PHE A 38 7.17 -3.41 3.82
CA PHE A 38 6.88 -2.26 2.97
C PHE A 38 5.95 -2.64 1.81
N TRP A 39 6.17 -3.80 1.18
CA TRP A 39 5.32 -4.27 0.10
C TRP A 39 3.94 -4.74 0.55
N PHE A 40 3.81 -5.11 1.82
CA PHE A 40 2.51 -5.30 2.47
C PHE A 40 1.72 -3.98 2.48
N LEU A 41 2.34 -2.89 2.95
CA LEU A 41 1.72 -1.56 2.93
C LEU A 41 1.35 -1.13 1.50
N PHE A 42 2.27 -1.34 0.56
CA PHE A 42 2.05 -1.01 -0.84
C PHE A 42 0.79 -1.67 -1.38
N ASN A 43 0.63 -2.98 -1.16
CA ASN A 43 -0.55 -3.69 -1.64
C ASN A 43 -1.83 -3.22 -0.94
N ALA A 44 -1.79 -3.01 0.38
CA ALA A 44 -2.93 -2.51 1.15
C ALA A 44 -3.44 -1.12 0.66
N LEU A 45 -2.55 -0.28 0.12
CA LEU A 45 -2.94 0.99 -0.50
C LEU A 45 -3.82 0.76 -1.75
N PHE A 46 -3.54 -0.28 -2.54
CA PHE A 46 -4.23 -0.55 -3.80
C PHE A 46 -5.40 -1.52 -3.66
N ASP A 47 -5.40 -2.34 -2.62
CA ASP A 47 -6.40 -3.40 -2.42
C ASP A 47 -7.47 -2.98 -1.39
N VAL A 48 -7.05 -2.49 -0.23
CA VAL A 48 -7.95 -2.16 0.90
C VAL A 48 -8.43 -0.70 0.86
N LEU A 49 -7.57 0.25 0.47
CA LEU A 49 -7.94 1.67 0.49
C LEU A 49 -9.08 2.03 -0.45
N PRO A 50 -9.23 1.46 -1.68
CA PRO A 50 -10.40 1.73 -2.51
C PRO A 50 -11.72 1.40 -1.84
N ILE A 51 -11.77 0.29 -1.12
CA ILE A 51 -12.97 -0.14 -0.37
C ILE A 51 -13.27 0.89 0.72
N HIS A 52 -12.24 1.28 1.48
CA HIS A 52 -12.39 2.30 2.51
C HIS A 52 -12.88 3.65 1.97
N ILE A 53 -12.34 4.09 0.83
CA ILE A 53 -12.80 5.32 0.19
C ILE A 53 -14.28 5.21 -0.18
N SER A 54 -14.68 4.12 -0.80
CA SER A 54 -16.08 3.92 -1.23
C SER A 54 -17.06 3.84 -0.07
N GLU A 55 -16.65 3.28 1.06
CA GLU A 55 -17.52 3.07 2.21
C GLU A 55 -17.57 4.28 3.17
N TRP A 56 -16.44 4.95 3.40
CA TRP A 56 -16.30 5.88 4.50
C TRP A 56 -15.93 7.32 4.12
N VAL A 57 -15.48 7.57 2.88
CA VAL A 57 -14.96 8.88 2.49
C VAL A 57 -15.91 9.59 1.55
N ASP A 58 -16.36 10.78 1.93
CA ASP A 58 -17.12 11.64 1.01
C ASP A 58 -16.16 12.40 0.08
N THR A 59 -15.97 11.86 -1.12
CA THR A 59 -15.10 12.44 -2.14
C THR A 59 -15.73 13.60 -2.92
N SER A 60 -17.04 13.88 -2.73
CA SER A 60 -17.73 15.02 -3.35
C SER A 60 -17.15 16.35 -2.87
N VAL A 61 -16.64 16.39 -1.64
CA VAL A 61 -15.97 17.56 -1.05
C VAL A 61 -14.78 18.02 -1.90
N ILE A 62 -14.03 17.10 -2.52
CA ILE A 62 -12.92 17.44 -3.43
C ILE A 62 -13.45 18.16 -4.67
N VAL A 63 -14.47 17.58 -5.29
CA VAL A 63 -15.05 18.15 -6.52
C VAL A 63 -15.69 19.49 -6.23
N THR A 64 -16.46 19.58 -5.15
CA THR A 64 -17.11 20.84 -4.75
C THR A 64 -16.09 21.94 -4.46
N SER A 65 -14.95 21.62 -3.86
CA SER A 65 -13.90 22.60 -3.57
C SER A 65 -13.15 23.08 -4.84
N LEU A 66 -13.09 22.25 -5.90
CA LEU A 66 -12.37 22.57 -7.13
C LEU A 66 -13.28 23.20 -8.19
N PHE A 67 -14.55 22.77 -8.30
CA PHE A 67 -15.46 23.11 -9.38
C PHE A 67 -16.80 23.70 -8.93
N GLY A 68 -17.02 23.80 -7.60
CA GLY A 68 -18.30 24.23 -7.04
C GLY A 68 -19.32 23.10 -6.88
N SER A 69 -20.52 23.42 -6.36
CA SER A 69 -21.57 22.46 -6.02
C SER A 69 -22.12 21.66 -7.22
N GLU A 70 -22.08 22.24 -8.40
CA GLU A 70 -22.58 21.60 -9.63
C GLU A 70 -21.57 20.59 -10.22
N GLY A 71 -20.32 20.55 -9.69
CA GLY A 71 -19.27 19.70 -10.23
C GLY A 71 -18.80 20.14 -11.63
N THR A 72 -18.40 19.19 -12.47
CA THR A 72 -17.94 19.48 -13.84
C THR A 72 -18.52 18.51 -14.86
N SER A 73 -19.03 19.06 -15.98
CA SER A 73 -19.48 18.30 -17.16
C SER A 73 -18.36 18.11 -18.20
N ASN A 74 -17.15 18.59 -17.94
CA ASN A 74 -16.02 18.46 -18.87
C ASN A 74 -15.49 17.03 -18.85
N GLY A 75 -15.75 16.26 -19.92
CA GLY A 75 -15.36 14.86 -20.04
C GLY A 75 -13.86 14.61 -19.94
N ILE A 76 -13.01 15.57 -20.35
CA ILE A 76 -11.55 15.45 -20.23
C ILE A 76 -11.15 15.51 -18.75
N LEU A 77 -11.73 16.45 -17.99
CA LEU A 77 -11.46 16.57 -16.55
C LEU A 77 -12.03 15.36 -15.79
N GLN A 78 -13.24 14.91 -16.14
CA GLN A 78 -13.83 13.70 -15.55
C GLN A 78 -12.91 12.49 -15.74
N PHE A 79 -12.40 12.29 -16.95
CA PHE A 79 -11.48 11.19 -17.25
C PHE A 79 -10.16 11.29 -16.48
N TRP A 80 -9.47 12.44 -16.52
CA TRP A 80 -8.17 12.61 -15.89
C TRP A 80 -8.21 12.58 -14.35
N LEU A 81 -9.28 13.10 -13.77
CA LEU A 81 -9.47 13.12 -12.31
C LEU A 81 -10.19 11.86 -11.80
N GLY A 82 -10.61 10.97 -12.69
CA GLY A 82 -11.35 9.76 -12.33
C GLY A 82 -12.67 10.08 -11.62
N LEU A 83 -13.46 11.03 -12.17
CA LEU A 83 -14.76 11.38 -11.59
C LEU A 83 -15.83 10.38 -12.03
N ASN A 84 -16.94 10.35 -11.27
CA ASN A 84 -18.13 9.63 -11.68
C ASN A 84 -18.77 10.28 -12.94
N ASN A 85 -19.71 9.58 -13.57
CA ASN A 85 -20.37 10.06 -14.81
C ASN A 85 -21.06 11.42 -14.65
N GLU A 86 -21.48 11.76 -13.46
CA GLU A 86 -22.12 13.04 -13.13
C GLU A 86 -21.10 14.16 -12.89
N GLY A 87 -19.81 13.84 -12.75
CA GLY A 87 -18.74 14.79 -12.45
C GLY A 87 -18.81 15.41 -11.07
N THR A 88 -19.46 14.74 -10.11
CA THR A 88 -19.75 15.26 -8.76
C THR A 88 -18.90 14.61 -7.66
N LYS A 89 -18.27 13.45 -7.93
CA LYS A 89 -17.46 12.68 -6.98
C LYS A 89 -16.21 12.13 -7.64
N VAL A 90 -15.11 12.08 -6.89
CA VAL A 90 -13.92 11.32 -7.32
C VAL A 90 -14.13 9.85 -6.99
N MET A 91 -13.96 8.98 -7.98
CA MET A 91 -14.02 7.54 -7.80
C MET A 91 -12.77 7.05 -7.02
N PRO A 92 -12.84 5.92 -6.29
CA PRO A 92 -11.69 5.39 -5.57
C PRO A 92 -10.45 5.19 -6.45
N GLU A 93 -10.64 4.70 -7.68
CA GLU A 93 -9.58 4.52 -8.67
C GLU A 93 -8.95 5.87 -9.08
N GLY A 94 -9.78 6.92 -9.20
CA GLY A 94 -9.34 8.30 -9.48
C GLY A 94 -8.45 8.83 -8.37
N MET A 95 -8.79 8.57 -7.10
CA MET A 95 -7.93 8.91 -5.96
C MET A 95 -6.58 8.18 -6.01
N LEU A 96 -6.58 6.89 -6.34
CA LEU A 96 -5.33 6.11 -6.46
C LEU A 96 -4.47 6.52 -7.66
N ASN A 97 -5.07 7.00 -8.75
CA ASN A 97 -4.33 7.54 -9.89
C ASN A 97 -3.43 8.72 -9.52
N LEU A 98 -3.70 9.40 -8.41
CA LEU A 98 -2.81 10.43 -7.86
C LEU A 98 -1.41 9.86 -7.59
N ASN A 99 -1.29 8.63 -7.08
CA ASN A 99 0.00 7.96 -6.88
C ASN A 99 0.78 7.87 -8.20
N ALA A 100 0.16 7.33 -9.24
CA ALA A 100 0.80 7.20 -10.55
C ALA A 100 1.17 8.58 -11.15
N GLY A 101 0.27 9.57 -11.04
CA GLY A 101 0.50 10.94 -11.49
C GLY A 101 1.69 11.60 -10.79
N LEU A 102 1.80 11.45 -9.48
CA LEU A 102 2.93 11.96 -8.70
C LEU A 102 4.25 11.26 -9.06
N ILE A 103 4.22 9.94 -9.27
CA ILE A 103 5.42 9.20 -9.68
C ILE A 103 5.89 9.70 -11.05
N MET A 104 5.00 9.83 -12.04
CA MET A 104 5.34 10.29 -13.38
C MET A 104 5.95 11.68 -13.39
N THR A 105 5.44 12.59 -12.54
CA THR A 105 5.86 14.00 -12.55
C THR A 105 7.00 14.30 -11.59
N CYS A 106 7.04 13.66 -10.42
CA CYS A 106 7.94 14.02 -9.32
C CYS A 106 9.09 13.03 -9.08
N CYS A 107 9.10 11.84 -9.72
CA CYS A 107 10.10 10.82 -9.44
C CYS A 107 11.53 11.33 -9.62
N PHE A 108 11.82 12.10 -10.68
CA PHE A 108 13.15 12.67 -10.91
C PHE A 108 13.57 13.67 -9.84
N ILE A 109 12.63 14.47 -9.35
CA ILE A 109 12.89 15.47 -8.30
C ILE A 109 13.22 14.73 -7.00
N VAL A 110 12.41 13.75 -6.61
CA VAL A 110 12.63 12.97 -5.39
C VAL A 110 13.92 12.17 -5.48
N ALA A 111 14.24 11.57 -6.65
CA ALA A 111 15.49 10.86 -6.88
C ALA A 111 16.69 11.78 -6.73
N ALA A 112 16.66 13.00 -7.31
CA ALA A 112 17.74 13.98 -7.20
C ALA A 112 17.93 14.45 -5.74
N LEU A 113 16.86 14.74 -5.02
CA LEU A 113 16.92 15.15 -3.62
C LEU A 113 17.48 14.05 -2.70
N THR A 114 17.19 12.79 -3.02
CA THR A 114 17.62 11.63 -2.23
C THR A 114 18.97 11.04 -2.66
N ALA A 115 19.54 11.50 -3.78
CA ALA A 115 20.81 10.99 -4.32
C ALA A 115 22.00 11.13 -3.35
N LYS A 116 22.03 12.20 -2.57
CA LYS A 116 23.07 12.48 -1.56
C LYS A 116 22.98 11.59 -0.31
N TYR A 117 21.86 10.96 -0.07
CA TYR A 117 21.68 10.13 1.12
C TYR A 117 22.11 8.69 0.85
N ARG A 118 22.53 8.01 1.90
CA ARG A 118 22.85 6.59 1.85
C ARG A 118 21.59 5.81 1.46
N ILE A 119 21.76 4.74 0.66
CA ILE A 119 20.68 3.91 0.15
C ILE A 119 19.75 3.48 1.28
N THR A 120 20.28 2.88 2.35
CA THR A 120 19.48 2.40 3.49
C THR A 120 18.79 3.52 4.27
N THR A 121 19.39 4.71 4.36
CA THR A 121 18.78 5.88 5.00
C THR A 121 17.59 6.40 4.17
N ALA A 122 17.76 6.52 2.85
CA ALA A 122 16.67 6.93 1.98
C ALA A 122 15.49 5.93 2.03
N MET A 123 15.79 4.63 2.01
CA MET A 123 14.77 3.58 2.13
C MET A 123 14.05 3.62 3.49
N PHE A 124 14.78 3.86 4.59
CA PHE A 124 14.21 4.00 5.93
C PHE A 124 13.26 5.21 6.02
N VAL A 125 13.69 6.38 5.54
CA VAL A 125 12.85 7.58 5.55
C VAL A 125 11.62 7.41 4.65
N GLY A 126 11.78 6.79 3.48
CA GLY A 126 10.65 6.47 2.60
C GLY A 126 9.64 5.54 3.27
N CYS A 127 10.13 4.53 4.01
CA CYS A 127 9.26 3.62 4.78
C CYS A 127 8.51 4.37 5.89
N LEU A 128 9.17 5.28 6.61
CA LEU A 128 8.52 6.11 7.63
C LEU A 128 7.41 7.00 7.05
N LEU A 129 7.63 7.61 5.88
CA LEU A 129 6.60 8.39 5.19
C LEU A 129 5.40 7.52 4.81
N SER A 130 5.66 6.30 4.31
CA SER A 130 4.59 5.35 3.98
C SER A 130 3.81 4.92 5.23
N ILE A 131 4.48 4.66 6.35
CA ILE A 131 3.81 4.34 7.63
C ILE A 131 2.94 5.50 8.09
N LEU A 132 3.47 6.72 8.03
CA LEU A 132 2.75 7.92 8.44
C LEU A 132 1.50 8.14 7.58
N ALA A 133 1.55 7.83 6.29
CA ALA A 133 0.38 7.85 5.42
C ALA A 133 -0.75 6.94 5.93
N PHE A 134 -0.44 5.71 6.35
CA PHE A 134 -1.43 4.79 6.92
C PHE A 134 -1.96 5.25 8.27
N VAL A 135 -1.12 5.89 9.10
CA VAL A 135 -1.58 6.52 10.34
C VAL A 135 -2.56 7.66 10.04
N PHE A 136 -2.33 8.46 8.99
CA PHE A 136 -3.25 9.50 8.56
C PHE A 136 -4.58 8.93 8.05
N ILE A 137 -4.56 7.86 7.25
CA ILE A 137 -5.79 7.18 6.81
C ILE A 137 -6.60 6.70 8.02
N GLY A 138 -5.95 6.12 9.02
CA GLY A 138 -6.62 5.65 10.23
C GLY A 138 -7.15 6.78 11.15
N ALA A 139 -6.49 7.94 11.15
CA ALA A 139 -6.84 9.06 12.02
C ALA A 139 -7.91 9.99 11.43
N PHE A 140 -8.00 10.08 10.11
CA PHE A 140 -8.84 11.08 9.44
C PHE A 140 -9.65 10.44 8.31
N HIS A 141 -10.94 10.78 8.24
CA HIS A 141 -11.85 10.32 7.19
C HIS A 141 -12.19 11.39 6.14
N ALA A 142 -11.73 12.64 6.35
CA ALA A 142 -11.98 13.70 5.38
C ALA A 142 -11.14 13.46 4.10
N ALA A 143 -11.77 13.61 2.93
CA ALA A 143 -11.20 13.26 1.63
C ALA A 143 -9.83 13.91 1.36
N TRP A 144 -9.61 15.17 1.76
CA TRP A 144 -8.33 15.85 1.60
C TRP A 144 -7.18 15.24 2.43
N PHE A 145 -7.48 14.65 3.60
CA PHE A 145 -6.46 13.92 4.36
C PHE A 145 -6.09 12.60 3.68
N ILE A 146 -7.03 11.94 3.01
CA ILE A 146 -6.74 10.76 2.20
C ILE A 146 -5.86 11.13 1.00
N VAL A 147 -6.17 12.24 0.30
CA VAL A 147 -5.30 12.80 -0.76
C VAL A 147 -3.87 13.05 -0.24
N LEU A 148 -3.75 13.68 0.93
CA LEU A 148 -2.44 13.92 1.56
C LEU A 148 -1.73 12.61 1.91
N ALA A 149 -2.44 11.63 2.45
CA ALA A 149 -1.88 10.32 2.78
C ALA A 149 -1.37 9.59 1.53
N ILE A 150 -2.14 9.58 0.43
CA ILE A 150 -1.69 9.01 -0.85
C ILE A 150 -0.44 9.74 -1.35
N ALA A 151 -0.39 11.06 -1.27
CA ALA A 151 0.78 11.83 -1.67
C ALA A 151 2.01 11.53 -0.80
N MET A 152 1.86 11.40 0.51
CA MET A 152 2.93 11.01 1.43
C MET A 152 3.45 9.60 1.11
N PHE A 153 2.55 8.66 0.87
CA PHE A 153 2.91 7.31 0.47
C PHE A 153 3.69 7.31 -0.86
N SER A 154 3.22 8.05 -1.86
CA SER A 154 3.87 8.19 -3.17
C SER A 154 5.29 8.72 -3.06
N ILE A 155 5.52 9.72 -2.21
CA ILE A 155 6.88 10.25 -1.95
C ILE A 155 7.74 9.15 -1.30
N GLY A 156 7.22 8.43 -0.31
CA GLY A 156 7.90 7.32 0.33
C GLY A 156 8.29 6.23 -0.67
N GLU A 157 7.39 5.86 -1.55
CA GLU A 157 7.62 4.89 -2.63
C GLU A 157 8.71 5.35 -3.59
N MET A 158 8.66 6.61 -4.06
CA MET A 158 9.68 7.18 -4.93
C MET A 158 11.08 7.19 -4.30
N MET A 159 11.17 7.26 -2.96
CA MET A 159 12.44 7.13 -2.24
C MET A 159 12.94 5.69 -2.19
N ILE A 160 12.07 4.70 -2.11
CA ILE A 160 12.41 3.28 -1.94
C ILE A 160 12.66 2.60 -3.29
N SER A 161 11.78 2.79 -4.26
CA SER A 161 11.73 2.00 -5.48
C SER A 161 13.02 2.04 -6.32
N PRO A 162 13.66 3.19 -6.60
CA PRO A 162 14.95 3.20 -7.28
C PRO A 162 16.08 2.64 -6.41
N LYS A 163 16.05 2.90 -5.10
CA LYS A 163 17.11 2.50 -4.16
C LYS A 163 17.17 1.00 -3.92
N LYS A 164 16.08 0.26 -4.01
CA LYS A 164 16.10 -1.20 -3.92
C LYS A 164 16.92 -1.86 -5.03
N ASN A 165 16.81 -1.35 -6.27
CA ASN A 165 17.56 -1.85 -7.40
C ASN A 165 19.06 -1.52 -7.26
N GLU A 166 19.37 -0.28 -6.88
CA GLU A 166 20.73 0.18 -6.60
C GLU A 166 21.36 -0.68 -5.50
N PHE A 167 20.64 -0.93 -4.41
CA PHE A 167 21.10 -1.75 -3.29
C PHE A 167 21.46 -3.17 -3.74
N MET A 168 20.53 -3.87 -4.39
CA MET A 168 20.76 -5.25 -4.83
C MET A 168 21.84 -5.35 -5.88
N GLY A 169 21.96 -4.34 -6.75
CA GLY A 169 23.06 -4.26 -7.74
C GLY A 169 24.43 -4.10 -7.08
N ASN A 170 24.52 -3.36 -5.95
CA ASN A 170 25.77 -3.09 -5.24
C ASN A 170 26.25 -4.27 -4.37
N ILE A 171 25.34 -5.07 -3.80
CA ILE A 171 25.71 -6.25 -3.01
C ILE A 171 25.95 -7.51 -3.86
N ALA A 172 25.63 -7.44 -5.15
CA ALA A 172 25.79 -8.58 -6.05
C ALA A 172 27.25 -8.92 -6.28
N PRO A 173 27.67 -10.19 -6.12
CA PRO A 173 29.00 -10.63 -6.51
C PRO A 173 29.25 -10.45 -8.02
N GLU A 174 30.52 -10.35 -8.41
CA GLU A 174 30.90 -10.26 -9.82
C GLU A 174 30.26 -11.37 -10.66
N GLY A 175 29.72 -11.00 -11.81
CA GLY A 175 29.03 -11.91 -12.72
C GLY A 175 27.63 -12.36 -12.30
N LYS A 176 27.11 -11.95 -11.12
CA LYS A 176 25.76 -12.34 -10.60
C LYS A 176 24.77 -11.19 -10.53
N LYS A 177 25.12 -10.01 -11.02
CA LYS A 177 24.29 -8.79 -10.92
C LYS A 177 22.86 -9.00 -11.47
N ALA A 178 22.73 -9.65 -12.62
CA ALA A 178 21.41 -9.94 -13.21
C ALA A 178 20.55 -10.85 -12.31
N MET A 179 21.16 -11.83 -11.63
CA MET A 179 20.46 -12.71 -10.68
C MET A 179 19.96 -11.91 -9.46
N TYR A 180 20.81 -11.07 -8.89
CA TYR A 180 20.46 -10.24 -7.73
C TYR A 180 19.37 -9.21 -8.07
N LEU A 181 19.39 -8.62 -9.26
CA LEU A 181 18.31 -7.75 -9.73
C LEU A 181 16.98 -8.52 -9.89
N GLY A 182 17.04 -9.82 -10.22
CA GLY A 182 15.85 -10.68 -10.18
C GLY A 182 15.32 -10.88 -8.75
N PHE A 183 16.20 -10.94 -7.74
CA PHE A 183 15.78 -11.09 -6.33
C PHE A 183 15.11 -9.83 -5.75
N VAL A 184 15.25 -8.67 -6.38
CA VAL A 184 14.60 -7.41 -5.96
C VAL A 184 13.10 -7.56 -5.81
N MET A 185 12.48 -8.41 -6.62
CA MET A 185 11.02 -8.57 -6.66
C MET A 185 10.48 -9.60 -5.64
N LEU A 186 11.36 -10.39 -5.00
CA LEU A 186 10.92 -11.43 -4.06
C LEU A 186 10.21 -10.87 -2.82
N PRO A 187 10.70 -9.79 -2.17
CA PRO A 187 9.97 -9.17 -1.06
C PRO A 187 8.57 -8.70 -1.45
N GLN A 188 8.40 -8.25 -2.70
CA GLN A 188 7.10 -7.85 -3.23
C GLN A 188 6.12 -9.02 -3.26
N GLY A 189 6.54 -10.16 -3.81
CA GLY A 189 5.70 -11.37 -3.83
C GLY A 189 5.33 -11.86 -2.42
N ILE A 190 6.27 -11.79 -1.46
CA ILE A 190 6.00 -12.15 -0.05
C ILE A 190 5.01 -11.16 0.57
N GLY A 191 5.26 -9.85 0.42
CA GLY A 191 4.41 -8.80 0.99
C GLY A 191 2.98 -8.85 0.45
N TRP A 192 2.83 -9.02 -0.86
CA TRP A 192 1.52 -9.14 -1.52
C TRP A 192 0.77 -10.42 -1.10
N GLY A 193 1.47 -11.56 -1.00
CA GLY A 193 0.85 -12.80 -0.54
C GLY A 193 0.37 -12.73 0.91
N LEU A 194 1.12 -12.07 1.77
CA LEU A 194 0.72 -11.85 3.16
C LEU A 194 -0.44 -10.85 3.25
N GLU A 195 -0.37 -9.75 2.53
CA GLU A 195 -1.39 -8.71 2.55
C GLU A 195 -2.71 -9.23 1.95
N GLY A 196 -2.69 -9.90 0.79
CA GLY A 196 -3.90 -10.44 0.17
C GLY A 196 -4.65 -11.45 1.06
N TYR A 197 -3.96 -12.05 2.07
CA TYR A 197 -4.60 -12.89 3.07
C TYR A 197 -5.03 -12.11 4.32
N PHE A 198 -4.17 -11.25 4.86
CA PHE A 198 -4.42 -10.55 6.12
C PHE A 198 -5.12 -9.21 5.95
N GLY A 199 -4.88 -8.47 4.86
CA GLY A 199 -5.45 -7.15 4.62
C GLY A 199 -6.97 -7.14 4.60
N PRO A 200 -7.62 -7.94 3.73
CA PRO A 200 -9.08 -8.04 3.70
C PRO A 200 -9.69 -8.48 5.02
N LYS A 201 -9.04 -9.43 5.74
CA LYS A 201 -9.52 -9.88 7.06
C LYS A 201 -9.43 -8.78 8.12
N LEU A 202 -8.35 -8.02 8.13
CA LEU A 202 -8.22 -6.89 9.06
C LEU A 202 -9.29 -5.84 8.76
N TYR A 203 -9.53 -5.58 7.48
CA TYR A 203 -10.57 -4.65 7.07
C TYR A 203 -11.97 -5.14 7.46
N GLU A 204 -12.26 -6.41 7.21
CA GLU A 204 -13.53 -7.05 7.57
C GLU A 204 -13.81 -6.91 9.06
N ILE A 205 -12.84 -7.19 9.94
CA ILE A 205 -13.01 -7.16 11.40
C ILE A 205 -13.20 -5.74 11.92
N TYR A 206 -12.43 -4.75 11.40
CA TYR A 206 -12.36 -3.43 12.02
C TYR A 206 -13.03 -2.32 11.22
N ALA A 207 -13.30 -2.52 9.93
CA ALA A 207 -13.73 -1.42 9.06
C ALA A 207 -14.84 -1.79 8.06
N SER A 208 -15.39 -3.00 8.07
CA SER A 208 -16.42 -3.41 7.12
C SER A 208 -17.77 -2.75 7.44
N LYS A 209 -18.17 -1.83 6.58
CA LYS A 209 -19.49 -1.19 6.67
C LYS A 209 -20.63 -2.19 6.53
N GLU A 210 -20.42 -3.22 5.71
CA GLU A 210 -21.35 -4.33 5.50
C GLU A 210 -21.65 -5.07 6.83
N LEU A 211 -20.60 -5.50 7.57
CA LEU A 211 -20.77 -6.21 8.82
C LEU A 211 -21.42 -5.32 9.89
N PHE A 212 -20.95 -4.11 10.04
CA PHE A 212 -21.51 -3.17 11.01
C PHE A 212 -22.98 -2.83 10.71
N SER A 213 -23.36 -2.80 9.44
CA SER A 213 -24.76 -2.62 9.05
C SER A 213 -25.63 -3.83 9.43
N ARG A 214 -25.10 -5.05 9.30
CA ARG A 214 -25.80 -6.28 9.74
C ARG A 214 -25.99 -6.30 11.24
N ASP A 215 -24.96 -5.94 12.00
CA ASP A 215 -25.01 -5.88 13.45
C ASP A 215 -26.05 -4.83 13.90
N LEU A 216 -26.06 -3.65 13.30
CA LEU A 216 -27.03 -2.60 13.61
C LEU A 216 -28.47 -2.99 13.23
N LEU A 217 -28.68 -3.74 12.13
CA LEU A 217 -30.00 -4.29 11.78
C LEU A 217 -30.51 -5.24 12.86
N LEU A 218 -29.65 -6.11 13.41
CA LEU A 218 -30.01 -6.99 14.53
C LEU A 218 -30.34 -6.18 15.78
N GLU A 219 -29.56 -5.17 16.12
CA GLU A 219 -29.82 -4.28 17.27
C GLU A 219 -31.12 -3.50 17.13
N ARG A 220 -31.50 -3.13 15.91
CA ARG A 220 -32.77 -2.44 15.60
C ARG A 220 -33.96 -3.39 15.51
N GLY A 221 -33.76 -4.69 15.76
CA GLY A 221 -34.84 -5.69 15.92
C GLY A 221 -35.18 -6.48 14.66
N MET A 222 -34.40 -6.40 13.60
CA MET A 222 -34.56 -7.30 12.44
C MET A 222 -34.17 -8.73 12.83
N ASN A 223 -34.93 -9.72 12.35
CA ASN A 223 -34.69 -11.12 12.69
C ASN A 223 -33.36 -11.61 12.08
N SER A 224 -32.63 -12.43 12.85
CA SER A 224 -31.34 -12.99 12.40
C SER A 224 -31.44 -13.79 11.08
N THR A 225 -32.57 -14.45 10.83
CA THR A 225 -32.81 -15.15 9.57
C THR A 225 -32.96 -14.18 8.40
N GLU A 226 -33.62 -13.04 8.60
CA GLU A 226 -33.79 -12.01 7.60
C GLU A 226 -32.43 -11.33 7.30
N VAL A 227 -31.65 -10.98 8.35
CA VAL A 227 -30.32 -10.39 8.20
C VAL A 227 -29.37 -11.33 7.46
N SER A 228 -29.40 -12.64 7.73
CA SER A 228 -28.57 -13.61 7.03
C SER A 228 -29.01 -13.83 5.58
N ALA A 229 -30.25 -13.55 5.23
CA ALA A 229 -30.76 -13.63 3.86
C ALA A 229 -30.42 -12.41 3.00
N ILE A 230 -29.93 -11.32 3.59
CA ILE A 230 -29.51 -10.12 2.84
C ILE A 230 -28.30 -10.49 1.94
N PRO A 231 -28.35 -10.21 0.64
CA PRO A 231 -27.18 -10.40 -0.23
C PRO A 231 -25.94 -9.64 0.25
N GLN A 232 -24.78 -10.16 -0.07
CA GLN A 232 -23.52 -9.48 0.26
C GLN A 232 -23.41 -8.15 -0.49
N GLY A 233 -23.05 -7.09 0.22
CA GLY A 233 -22.96 -5.73 -0.30
C GLY A 233 -24.26 -4.92 -0.19
N GLU A 234 -25.37 -5.51 0.27
CA GLU A 234 -26.68 -4.84 0.35
C GLU A 234 -27.10 -4.49 1.79
N ALA A 235 -26.32 -4.87 2.81
CA ALA A 235 -26.75 -4.66 4.20
C ALA A 235 -26.90 -3.17 4.55
N PHE A 236 -26.02 -2.30 4.07
CA PHE A 236 -26.15 -0.87 4.34
C PHE A 236 -27.37 -0.24 3.65
N THR A 237 -27.66 -0.62 2.40
CA THR A 237 -28.85 -0.16 1.68
C THR A 237 -30.14 -0.66 2.36
N THR A 238 -30.10 -1.90 2.83
CA THR A 238 -31.20 -2.50 3.61
C THR A 238 -31.38 -1.76 4.95
N LEU A 239 -30.29 -1.41 5.63
CA LEU A 239 -30.33 -0.63 6.87
C LEU A 239 -30.99 0.74 6.66
N VAL A 240 -30.61 1.47 5.61
CA VAL A 240 -31.22 2.76 5.24
C VAL A 240 -32.72 2.61 5.01
N SER A 241 -33.14 1.60 4.26
CA SER A 241 -34.55 1.37 3.97
C SER A 241 -35.36 0.89 5.17
N TYR A 242 -34.74 0.09 6.06
CA TYR A 242 -35.39 -0.44 7.24
C TYR A 242 -35.62 0.62 8.33
N THR A 243 -34.62 1.49 8.55
CA THR A 243 -34.69 2.53 9.57
C THR A 243 -35.39 3.80 9.10
N GLY A 244 -35.35 4.10 7.78
CA GLY A 244 -35.81 5.36 7.22
C GLY A 244 -34.89 6.55 7.53
N GLU A 245 -33.73 6.30 8.19
CA GLU A 245 -32.71 7.30 8.46
C GLU A 245 -31.87 7.59 7.20
N SER A 246 -31.28 8.78 7.10
CA SER A 246 -30.46 9.11 5.94
C SER A 246 -29.15 8.28 5.90
N ALA A 247 -28.68 7.96 4.68
CA ALA A 247 -27.41 7.24 4.50
C ALA A 247 -26.22 7.97 5.14
N GLN A 248 -26.25 9.30 5.20
CA GLN A 248 -25.20 10.10 5.81
C GLN A 248 -25.20 9.97 7.33
N GLU A 249 -26.35 10.05 7.97
CA GLU A 249 -26.50 9.89 9.43
C GLU A 249 -26.07 8.49 9.87
N LEU A 250 -26.54 7.45 9.16
CA LEU A 250 -26.13 6.07 9.45
C LEU A 250 -24.65 5.83 9.24
N THR A 251 -24.05 6.42 8.20
CA THR A 251 -22.60 6.33 7.98
C THR A 251 -21.82 6.97 9.13
N GLN A 252 -22.24 8.15 9.61
CA GLN A 252 -21.61 8.80 10.74
C GLN A 252 -21.82 8.01 12.05
N LEU A 253 -23.03 7.48 12.28
CA LEU A 253 -23.32 6.63 13.43
C LEU A 253 -22.38 5.42 13.47
N LEU A 254 -22.28 4.67 12.37
CA LEU A 254 -21.41 3.50 12.26
C LEU A 254 -19.94 3.89 12.42
N TYR A 255 -19.52 5.01 11.83
CA TYR A 255 -18.14 5.48 11.93
C TYR A 255 -17.73 5.81 13.37
N HIS A 256 -18.62 6.47 14.13
CA HIS A 256 -18.36 6.85 15.51
C HIS A 256 -18.53 5.73 16.52
N SER A 257 -19.37 4.74 16.23
CA SER A 257 -19.59 3.58 17.10
C SER A 257 -18.48 2.51 16.99
N HIS A 258 -17.70 2.52 15.92
CA HIS A 258 -16.66 1.53 15.67
C HIS A 258 -15.28 2.18 15.53
N ASN A 259 -14.23 1.41 15.84
CA ASN A 259 -12.86 1.88 15.72
C ASN A 259 -12.27 1.54 14.32
N ILE A 260 -12.83 2.15 13.28
CA ILE A 260 -12.48 1.91 11.87
C ILE A 260 -10.99 2.16 11.58
N GLY A 261 -10.39 3.13 12.27
CA GLY A 261 -8.96 3.44 12.15
C GLY A 261 -8.04 2.30 12.58
N MET A 262 -8.53 1.32 13.38
CA MET A 262 -7.71 0.25 13.91
C MET A 262 -7.11 -0.64 12.81
N ALA A 263 -7.83 -0.93 11.73
CA ALA A 263 -7.31 -1.66 10.58
C ALA A 263 -6.03 -1.00 10.04
N TRP A 264 -6.06 0.31 9.87
CA TRP A 264 -4.96 1.11 9.35
C TRP A 264 -3.78 1.21 10.31
N TYR A 265 -4.04 1.30 11.62
CA TYR A 265 -2.99 1.31 12.64
C TYR A 265 -2.26 -0.05 12.72
N ILE A 266 -2.97 -1.17 12.55
CA ILE A 266 -2.34 -2.49 12.50
C ILE A 266 -1.47 -2.61 11.24
N ILE A 267 -1.95 -2.16 10.08
CA ILE A 267 -1.17 -2.11 8.85
C ILE A 267 0.08 -1.24 9.05
N ALA A 268 -0.06 -0.04 9.63
CA ALA A 268 1.06 0.84 9.96
C ALA A 268 2.06 0.20 10.92
N ALA A 269 1.59 -0.61 11.89
CA ALA A 269 2.46 -1.34 12.82
C ALA A 269 3.30 -2.40 12.08
N ILE A 270 2.75 -3.11 11.10
CA ILE A 270 3.51 -4.03 10.23
C ILE A 270 4.61 -3.27 9.49
N GLY A 271 4.29 -2.10 8.93
CA GLY A 271 5.27 -1.20 8.32
C GLY A 271 6.36 -0.75 9.30
N THR A 272 5.99 -0.48 10.56
CA THR A 272 6.94 -0.07 11.60
C THR A 272 7.96 -1.17 11.88
N ILE A 273 7.54 -2.44 11.94
CA ILE A 273 8.45 -3.58 12.05
C ILE A 273 9.44 -3.59 10.87
N SER A 274 8.94 -3.34 9.66
CA SER A 274 9.77 -3.23 8.46
C SER A 274 10.78 -2.08 8.56
N ALA A 275 10.35 -0.88 8.98
CA ALA A 275 11.22 0.28 9.12
C ALA A 275 12.32 0.04 10.16
N VAL A 276 12.00 -0.53 11.32
CA VAL A 276 12.98 -0.92 12.34
C VAL A 276 13.97 -1.94 11.78
N GLY A 277 13.46 -2.92 11.03
CA GLY A 277 14.29 -3.89 10.31
C GLY A 277 15.25 -3.23 9.33
N ILE A 278 14.80 -2.28 8.50
CA ILE A 278 15.64 -1.51 7.55
C ILE A 278 16.73 -0.76 8.30
N PHE A 279 16.40 -0.13 9.41
CA PHE A 279 17.36 0.62 10.22
C PHE A 279 18.46 -0.28 10.80
N ILE A 280 18.07 -1.41 11.42
CA ILE A 280 19.02 -2.40 11.98
C ILE A 280 19.88 -2.98 10.86
N TYR A 281 19.28 -3.36 9.76
CA TYR A 281 19.95 -3.88 8.57
C TYR A 281 20.98 -2.89 8.01
N GLY A 282 20.60 -1.61 7.90
CA GLY A 282 21.51 -0.56 7.47
C GLY A 282 22.74 -0.39 8.39
N LYS A 283 22.55 -0.50 9.71
CA LYS A 283 23.67 -0.48 10.68
C LYS A 283 24.56 -1.72 10.55
N TRP A 284 23.98 -2.89 10.42
CA TRP A 284 24.73 -4.14 10.24
C TRP A 284 25.59 -4.12 8.97
N LEU A 285 25.07 -3.63 7.86
CA LEU A 285 25.83 -3.47 6.63
C LEU A 285 27.04 -2.55 6.80
N LEU A 286 26.91 -1.50 7.59
CA LEU A 286 28.02 -0.59 7.91
C LEU A 286 29.14 -1.29 8.66
N THR A 287 28.80 -2.14 9.63
CA THR A 287 29.81 -2.89 10.36
C THR A 287 30.57 -3.86 9.45
N LEU A 288 29.86 -4.52 8.52
CA LEU A 288 30.50 -5.41 7.54
C LEU A 288 31.45 -4.66 6.60
N GLN A 289 31.05 -3.49 6.08
CA GLN A 289 31.91 -2.68 5.21
C GLN A 289 33.17 -2.20 5.95
N ARG A 290 33.06 -1.76 7.20
CA ARG A 290 34.21 -1.34 8.00
C ARG A 290 35.17 -2.49 8.29
N ALA A 291 34.65 -3.69 8.56
CA ALA A 291 35.48 -4.88 8.78
C ALA A 291 36.25 -5.27 7.51
N GLN A 292 35.64 -5.15 6.33
CA GLN A 292 36.30 -5.42 5.04
C GLN A 292 37.38 -4.39 4.67
N GLN A 293 37.24 -3.15 5.13
CA GLN A 293 38.24 -2.09 4.90
C GLN A 293 39.42 -2.18 5.88
N ALA A 294 39.24 -2.85 7.00
CA ALA A 294 40.27 -3.04 8.03
C ALA A 294 41.09 -4.32 7.87
N ALA A 295 40.64 -5.25 7.01
CA ALA A 295 41.31 -6.49 6.63
C ALA A 295 42.10 -6.36 5.34
#